data_987c21d4932c066052929aa160c83d60
#
_entry.id   987c21d4932c066052929aa160c83d60
#
_cell.length_a   1.000
_cell.length_b   1.000
_cell.length_c   1.000
_cell.angle_alpha   90.00
_cell.angle_beta   90.00
_cell.angle_gamma   90.00
#
_symmetry.space_group_name_H-M   'P 1'
#
loop_
_entity.id
_entity.type
_entity.pdbx_description
1 polymer ?
#
loop_
_entity_poly.entity_id
_entity_poly.type
_entity_poly.pdbx_seq_one_letter_code
_entity_poly.pdbx_strand_id
1 'polypeptide(L)'
;MMVVVAIIAILVTLLVPNFMRARAQAQTAACEANMKEIATGLEMYYADNLSYPSGAAAGAGNPVDAADPLVKYYLKQPPVDPAAGPGKYYTYSISGSGTGDASYTIVCPGLHAALTLQTLNGGTAPSSDSGIQYDSNTGFAVH
;
A
#
# COMPACT_ATOMS: atom_id res chain seq x y z
N MET A 1 46.72 5.29 -6.22
CA MET A 1 45.52 5.52 -5.41
C MET A 1 44.47 6.38 -6.14
N MET A 2 44.82 7.50 -6.75
CA MET A 2 43.86 8.41 -7.45
C MET A 2 43.03 7.76 -8.58
N VAL A 3 43.64 6.89 -9.37
CA VAL A 3 42.97 6.22 -10.51
C VAL A 3 41.80 5.32 -10.04
N VAL A 4 41.96 4.60 -8.93
CA VAL A 4 40.93 3.72 -8.38
C VAL A 4 39.70 4.52 -7.93
N VAL A 5 39.93 5.67 -7.30
CA VAL A 5 38.81 6.55 -6.85
C VAL A 5 38.09 7.13 -8.05
N ALA A 6 38.76 7.49 -9.13
CA ALA A 6 38.17 7.97 -10.35
C ALA A 6 37.25 6.92 -11.00
N ILE A 7 37.68 5.66 -11.04
CA ILE A 7 36.87 4.56 -11.61
C ILE A 7 35.61 4.33 -10.77
N ILE A 8 35.73 4.30 -9.44
CA ILE A 8 34.58 4.14 -8.54
C ILE A 8 33.59 5.28 -8.72
N ALA A 9 34.04 6.53 -8.84
CA ALA A 9 33.19 7.69 -9.04
C ALA A 9 32.34 7.57 -10.33
N ILE A 10 32.95 7.10 -11.44
CA ILE A 10 32.22 6.87 -12.70
C ILE A 10 31.18 5.77 -12.54
N LEU A 11 31.52 4.65 -11.89
CA LEU A 11 30.57 3.54 -11.69
C LEU A 11 29.39 3.96 -10.82
N VAL A 12 29.61 4.71 -9.75
CA VAL A 12 28.58 5.20 -8.85
C VAL A 12 27.58 6.10 -9.58
N THR A 13 28.03 7.01 -10.45
CA THR A 13 27.14 7.91 -11.18
C THR A 13 26.15 7.17 -12.10
N LEU A 14 26.51 6.02 -12.63
CA LEU A 14 25.66 5.19 -13.49
C LEU A 14 24.72 4.28 -12.68
N LEU A 15 25.15 3.84 -11.49
CA LEU A 15 24.41 2.90 -10.65
C LEU A 15 23.30 3.57 -9.83
N VAL A 16 23.52 4.79 -9.33
CA VAL A 16 22.60 5.49 -8.44
C VAL A 16 21.20 5.68 -9.06
N PRO A 17 21.01 6.22 -10.29
CA PRO A 17 19.68 6.43 -10.83
C PRO A 17 18.90 5.13 -11.03
N ASN A 18 19.59 4.05 -11.40
CA ASN A 18 18.94 2.75 -11.59
C ASN A 18 18.54 2.11 -10.25
N PHE A 19 19.37 2.26 -9.23
CA PHE A 19 19.07 1.77 -7.88
C PHE A 19 17.84 2.48 -7.26
N MET A 20 17.69 3.78 -7.47
CA MET A 20 16.53 4.54 -7.00
C MET A 20 15.22 4.01 -7.59
N ARG A 21 15.21 3.69 -8.89
CA ARG A 21 14.06 3.09 -9.57
C ARG A 21 13.74 1.69 -9.03
N ALA A 22 14.75 0.84 -8.90
CA ALA A 22 14.57 -0.51 -8.36
C ALA A 22 14.04 -0.48 -6.91
N ARG A 23 14.51 0.46 -6.08
CA ARG A 23 13.99 0.66 -4.74
C ARG A 23 12.52 1.07 -4.74
N ALA A 24 12.12 2.00 -5.59
CA ALA A 24 10.72 2.44 -5.68
C ALA A 24 9.80 1.29 -6.10
N GLN A 25 10.20 0.48 -7.08
CA GLN A 25 9.46 -0.71 -7.50
C GLN A 25 9.33 -1.74 -6.37
N ALA A 26 10.40 -1.96 -5.60
CA ALA A 26 10.37 -2.88 -4.47
C ALA A 26 9.39 -2.40 -3.36
N GLN A 27 9.35 -1.11 -3.10
CA GLN A 27 8.40 -0.53 -2.14
C GLN A 27 6.95 -0.67 -2.61
N THR A 28 6.67 -0.45 -3.90
CA THR A 28 5.36 -0.67 -4.49
C THR A 28 4.93 -2.13 -4.37
N ALA A 29 5.79 -3.07 -4.73
CA ALA A 29 5.51 -4.49 -4.62
C ALA A 29 5.25 -4.93 -3.16
N ALA A 30 5.98 -4.37 -2.21
CA ALA A 30 5.75 -4.63 -0.79
C ALA A 30 4.39 -4.08 -0.33
N CYS A 31 3.99 -2.88 -0.78
CA CYS A 31 2.68 -2.31 -0.49
C CYS A 31 1.55 -3.21 -1.04
N GLU A 32 1.66 -3.65 -2.30
CA GLU A 32 0.68 -4.56 -2.90
C GLU A 32 0.57 -5.89 -2.14
N ALA A 33 1.70 -6.44 -1.69
CA ALA A 33 1.72 -7.67 -0.91
C ALA A 33 1.00 -7.49 0.44
N ASN A 34 1.26 -6.38 1.13
CA ASN A 34 0.59 -6.03 2.39
C ASN A 34 -0.92 -5.84 2.21
N MET A 35 -1.33 -5.19 1.13
CA MET A 35 -2.76 -5.00 0.82
C MET A 35 -3.47 -6.33 0.54
N LYS A 36 -2.80 -7.28 -0.14
CA LYS A 36 -3.33 -8.64 -0.34
C LYS A 36 -3.46 -9.41 0.98
N GLU A 37 -2.50 -9.22 1.89
CA GLU A 37 -2.58 -9.83 3.22
C GLU A 37 -3.79 -9.29 3.99
N ILE A 38 -4.03 -7.98 3.98
CA ILE A 38 -5.22 -7.36 4.60
C ILE A 38 -6.51 -7.87 3.92
N ALA A 39 -6.54 -7.93 2.58
CA ALA A 39 -7.69 -8.45 1.85
C ALA A 39 -8.00 -9.90 2.25
N THR A 40 -6.98 -10.75 2.35
CA THR A 40 -7.15 -12.13 2.83
C THR A 40 -7.71 -12.17 4.24
N GLY A 41 -7.23 -11.31 5.14
CA GLY A 41 -7.76 -11.17 6.50
C GLY A 41 -9.24 -10.77 6.53
N LEU A 42 -9.64 -9.83 5.67
CA LEU A 42 -11.05 -9.40 5.53
C LEU A 42 -11.94 -10.55 5.04
N GLU A 43 -11.48 -11.32 4.05
CA GLU A 43 -12.23 -12.49 3.54
C GLU A 43 -12.36 -13.60 4.59
N MET A 44 -11.30 -13.85 5.37
CA MET A 44 -11.35 -14.81 6.47
C MET A 44 -12.33 -14.35 7.56
N TYR A 45 -12.28 -13.07 7.91
CA TYR A 45 -13.24 -12.48 8.86
C TYR A 45 -14.68 -12.65 8.37
N TYR A 46 -14.93 -12.37 7.08
CA TYR A 46 -16.25 -12.53 6.48
C TYR A 46 -16.72 -13.99 6.48
N ALA A 47 -15.83 -14.93 6.20
CA ALA A 47 -16.16 -16.35 6.24
C ALA A 47 -16.61 -16.82 7.63
N ASP A 48 -16.00 -16.28 8.70
CA ASP A 48 -16.32 -16.65 10.08
C ASP A 48 -17.55 -15.91 10.63
N ASN A 49 -17.75 -14.65 10.25
CA ASN A 49 -18.76 -13.77 10.84
C ASN A 49 -19.95 -13.45 9.91
N LEU A 50 -19.89 -13.86 8.64
CA LEU A 50 -20.88 -13.54 7.58
C LEU A 50 -21.10 -12.01 7.41
N SER A 51 -20.14 -11.23 7.83
CA SER A 51 -20.13 -9.77 7.74
C SER A 51 -18.71 -9.25 7.83
N TYR A 52 -18.42 -8.12 7.19
CA TYR A 52 -17.13 -7.43 7.38
C TYR A 52 -17.09 -6.69 8.72
N PRO A 53 -15.89 -6.37 9.25
CA PRO A 53 -15.75 -5.67 10.53
C PRO A 53 -16.52 -4.35 10.50
N SER A 54 -17.41 -4.15 11.48
CA SER A 54 -18.16 -2.89 11.63
C SER A 54 -17.27 -1.84 12.28
N GLY A 55 -17.01 -0.73 11.63
CA GLY A 55 -16.22 0.34 12.24
C GLY A 55 -15.89 1.53 11.34
N ALA A 56 -15.87 1.41 10.03
CA ALA A 56 -15.70 2.56 9.16
C ALA A 56 -16.97 2.83 8.38
N ALA A 57 -17.62 3.95 8.66
CA ALA A 57 -18.57 4.55 7.74
C ALA A 57 -17.86 4.76 6.39
N ALA A 58 -18.56 4.51 5.29
CA ALA A 58 -18.05 4.76 3.96
C ALA A 58 -17.41 6.16 3.88
N GLY A 59 -16.10 6.20 3.64
CA GLY A 59 -15.33 7.45 3.53
C GLY A 59 -14.34 7.77 4.66
N ALA A 60 -14.47 7.19 5.85
CA ALA A 60 -13.47 7.28 6.90
C ALA A 60 -12.81 5.90 7.07
N GLY A 61 -11.69 5.65 6.41
CA GLY A 61 -11.04 4.34 6.46
C GLY A 61 -10.66 3.92 7.88
N ASN A 62 -10.93 2.65 8.22
CA ASN A 62 -10.42 2.05 9.46
C ASN A 62 -8.92 1.82 9.34
N PRO A 63 -8.11 2.32 10.27
CA PRO A 63 -6.69 2.00 10.30
C PRO A 63 -6.50 0.53 10.70
N VAL A 64 -5.67 -0.19 9.97
CA VAL A 64 -5.25 -1.56 10.33
C VAL A 64 -4.13 -1.48 11.35
N ASP A 65 -4.47 -1.08 12.55
CA ASP A 65 -3.54 -0.96 13.69
C ASP A 65 -3.65 -2.17 14.65
N ALA A 66 -2.89 -2.13 15.74
CA ALA A 66 -2.87 -3.22 16.71
C ALA A 66 -4.22 -3.42 17.46
N ALA A 67 -5.13 -2.45 17.41
CA ALA A 67 -6.46 -2.53 18.04
C ALA A 67 -7.52 -3.09 17.09
N ASP A 68 -7.23 -3.14 15.79
CA ASP A 68 -8.16 -3.64 14.77
C ASP A 68 -8.46 -5.14 14.97
N PRO A 69 -9.73 -5.58 14.87
CA PRO A 69 -10.11 -6.98 14.95
C PRO A 69 -9.37 -7.90 13.97
N LEU A 70 -9.01 -7.38 12.78
CA LEU A 70 -8.25 -8.14 11.79
C LEU A 70 -6.86 -8.49 12.31
N VAL A 71 -6.16 -7.53 12.92
CA VAL A 71 -4.82 -7.75 13.46
C VAL A 71 -4.87 -8.68 14.67
N LYS A 72 -5.91 -8.57 15.48
CA LYS A 72 -6.03 -9.39 16.68
C LYS A 72 -6.26 -10.87 16.41
N TYR A 73 -7.01 -11.21 15.37
CA TYR A 73 -7.48 -12.58 15.11
C TYR A 73 -6.96 -13.21 13.82
N TYR A 74 -6.64 -12.44 12.79
CA TYR A 74 -6.31 -12.94 11.45
C TYR A 74 -4.92 -12.55 10.96
N LEU A 75 -4.41 -11.39 11.39
CA LEU A 75 -3.07 -10.92 11.05
C LEU A 75 -2.15 -11.06 12.28
N LYS A 76 -0.90 -11.46 12.07
CA LYS A 76 0.07 -11.59 13.17
C LYS A 76 0.50 -10.24 13.74
N GLN A 77 0.56 -9.23 12.89
CA GLN A 77 0.97 -7.86 13.22
C GLN A 77 0.39 -6.89 12.20
N PRO A 78 0.24 -5.61 12.56
CA PRO A 78 -0.18 -4.59 11.60
C PRO A 78 0.82 -4.51 10.45
N PRO A 79 0.39 -4.65 9.18
CA PRO A 79 1.29 -4.44 8.06
C PRO A 79 1.76 -2.98 8.02
N VAL A 80 3.04 -2.79 7.78
CA VAL A 80 3.67 -1.45 7.72
C VAL A 80 4.12 -1.17 6.30
N ASP A 81 3.77 0.01 5.80
CA ASP A 81 4.23 0.46 4.50
C ASP A 81 5.68 0.97 4.58
N PRO A 82 6.61 0.40 3.81
CA PRO A 82 8.01 0.79 3.85
C PRO A 82 8.28 2.22 3.36
N ALA A 83 7.33 2.87 2.68
CA ALA A 83 7.48 4.22 2.16
C ALA A 83 6.73 5.29 2.98
N ALA A 84 5.72 4.92 3.75
CA ALA A 84 4.89 5.88 4.49
C ALA A 84 5.51 6.37 5.80
N GLY A 85 6.54 5.67 6.31
CA GLY A 85 7.16 5.99 7.60
C GLY A 85 6.39 5.46 8.82
N PRO A 86 6.94 5.64 10.03
CA PRO A 86 6.37 5.09 11.25
C PRO A 86 5.02 5.72 11.60
N GLY A 87 4.10 4.90 12.10
CA GLY A 87 2.77 5.35 12.55
C GLY A 87 1.76 5.60 11.43
N LYS A 88 2.08 5.24 10.21
CA LYS A 88 1.14 5.26 9.08
C LYS A 88 0.67 3.84 8.79
N TYR A 89 -0.63 3.62 8.94
CA TYR A 89 -1.27 2.34 8.72
C TYR A 89 -2.08 2.35 7.42
N TYR A 90 -2.25 1.17 6.84
CA TYR A 90 -3.23 0.96 5.78
C TYR A 90 -4.63 1.25 6.34
N THR A 91 -5.51 1.74 5.49
CA THR A 91 -6.91 1.95 5.88
C THR A 91 -7.80 1.14 4.96
N TYR A 92 -8.87 0.56 5.50
CA TYR A 92 -9.90 -0.07 4.70
C TYR A 92 -11.26 0.58 4.96
N SER A 93 -12.08 0.65 3.95
CA SER A 93 -13.46 1.11 4.02
C SER A 93 -14.38 0.06 3.43
N ILE A 94 -15.55 -0.11 4.02
CA ILE A 94 -16.54 -1.08 3.58
C ILE A 94 -17.72 -0.32 2.98
N SER A 95 -18.07 -0.67 1.77
CA SER A 95 -19.23 -0.14 1.04
C SER A 95 -20.30 -1.23 0.90
N GLY A 96 -21.56 -0.88 1.09
CA GLY A 96 -22.67 -1.84 1.07
C GLY A 96 -23.13 -2.22 2.46
N SER A 97 -24.43 -2.32 2.64
CA SER A 97 -25.08 -2.69 3.88
C SER A 97 -25.85 -3.98 3.67
N GLY A 98 -25.27 -5.10 4.05
CA GLY A 98 -26.00 -6.37 4.08
C GLY A 98 -25.35 -7.51 3.33
N THR A 99 -25.88 -8.69 3.53
CA THR A 99 -25.50 -9.97 2.97
C THR A 99 -25.56 -9.97 1.44
N GLY A 100 -24.42 -9.93 0.78
CA GLY A 100 -24.29 -10.25 -0.64
C GLY A 100 -23.75 -9.14 -1.55
N ASP A 101 -23.75 -7.88 -1.13
CA ASP A 101 -23.34 -6.74 -1.97
C ASP A 101 -22.26 -5.87 -1.29
N ALA A 102 -21.66 -6.38 -0.21
CA ALA A 102 -20.64 -5.65 0.50
C ALA A 102 -19.30 -5.77 -0.23
N SER A 103 -18.73 -4.62 -0.59
CA SER A 103 -17.38 -4.49 -1.14
C SER A 103 -16.48 -3.77 -0.16
N TYR A 104 -15.18 -3.99 -0.26
CA TYR A 104 -14.21 -3.25 0.53
C TYR A 104 -13.16 -2.61 -0.37
N THR A 105 -12.65 -1.49 0.08
CA THR A 105 -11.53 -0.78 -0.55
C THR A 105 -10.43 -0.61 0.48
N ILE A 106 -9.20 -0.98 0.12
CA ILE A 106 -8.01 -0.82 0.94
C ILE A 106 -7.15 0.27 0.33
N VAL A 107 -6.68 1.21 1.15
CA VAL A 107 -5.86 2.34 0.73
C VAL A 107 -4.48 2.27 1.37
N CYS A 108 -3.46 2.40 0.54
CA CYS A 108 -2.07 2.49 0.98
C CYS A 108 -1.75 3.91 1.47
N PRO A 109 -1.15 4.08 2.65
CA PRO A 109 -0.78 5.40 3.18
C PRO A 109 0.41 6.06 2.48
N GLY A 110 1.16 5.33 1.64
CA GLY A 110 2.33 5.81 0.93
C GLY A 110 2.05 6.27 -0.50
N LEU A 111 2.82 7.25 -0.97
CA LEU A 111 2.71 7.83 -2.32
C LEU A 111 3.56 7.06 -3.35
N HIS A 112 3.47 5.72 -3.39
CA HIS A 112 4.33 4.90 -4.27
C HIS A 112 4.11 5.13 -5.76
N ALA A 113 2.86 5.26 -6.16
CA ALA A 113 2.49 5.41 -7.57
C ALA A 113 2.94 6.75 -8.17
N ALA A 114 2.99 7.79 -7.36
CA ALA A 114 3.46 9.10 -7.79
C ALA A 114 4.93 9.10 -8.23
N LEU A 115 5.76 8.27 -7.60
CA LEU A 115 7.18 8.17 -7.90
C LEU A 115 7.49 7.33 -9.15
N THR A 116 6.65 6.35 -9.50
CA THR A 116 6.98 5.39 -10.55
C THR A 116 6.41 5.72 -11.91
N LEU A 117 5.22 6.30 -12.00
CA LEU A 117 4.54 6.52 -13.27
C LEU A 117 4.58 7.98 -13.75
N GLN A 118 4.42 8.95 -12.86
CA GLN A 118 4.36 10.36 -13.28
C GLN A 118 5.71 11.03 -13.43
N THR A 119 6.69 10.69 -12.59
CA THR A 119 8.06 11.23 -12.73
C THR A 119 8.74 10.72 -14.00
N LEU A 120 8.34 9.55 -14.53
CA LEU A 120 8.88 9.00 -15.77
C LEU A 120 8.26 9.63 -17.04
N ASN A 121 7.05 10.18 -16.93
CA ASN A 121 6.31 10.78 -18.07
C ASN A 121 6.25 12.30 -18.05
N GLY A 122 6.95 12.97 -17.13
CA GLY A 122 6.94 14.44 -17.03
C GLY A 122 5.59 15.03 -16.57
N GLY A 123 4.72 14.23 -15.97
CA GLY A 123 3.44 14.67 -15.43
C GLY A 123 3.58 15.35 -14.08
N THR A 124 2.59 16.17 -13.73
CA THR A 124 2.47 16.83 -12.42
C THR A 124 2.28 15.78 -11.33
N ALA A 125 3.01 15.89 -10.23
CA ALA A 125 2.82 15.01 -9.08
C ALA A 125 1.34 15.01 -8.64
N PRO A 126 0.72 13.84 -8.39
CA PRO A 126 -0.66 13.79 -7.94
C PRO A 126 -0.82 14.49 -6.60
N SER A 127 -2.01 15.02 -6.36
CA SER A 127 -2.40 15.57 -5.07
C SER A 127 -2.24 14.50 -3.97
N SER A 128 -2.13 14.92 -2.74
CA SER A 128 -1.84 14.12 -1.54
C SER A 128 -2.76 12.90 -1.27
N ASP A 129 -3.67 12.63 -2.17
CA ASP A 129 -4.69 11.56 -2.07
C ASP A 129 -4.47 10.39 -3.04
N SER A 130 -3.37 10.40 -3.79
CA SER A 130 -3.09 9.42 -4.84
C SER A 130 -2.24 8.27 -4.32
N GLY A 131 -2.84 7.36 -3.59
CA GLY A 131 -2.24 6.12 -3.17
C GLY A 131 -2.63 4.93 -4.07
N ILE A 132 -1.96 3.81 -3.91
CA ILE A 132 -2.42 2.53 -4.47
C ILE A 132 -3.67 2.12 -3.70
N GLN A 133 -4.73 1.76 -4.42
CA GLN A 133 -5.97 1.24 -3.86
C GLN A 133 -6.20 -0.18 -4.34
N TYR A 134 -6.74 -1.00 -3.48
CA TYR A 134 -7.23 -2.34 -3.80
C TYR A 134 -8.72 -2.40 -3.51
N ASP A 135 -9.50 -2.76 -4.51
CA ASP A 135 -10.95 -2.94 -4.40
C ASP A 135 -11.30 -4.41 -4.65
N SER A 136 -12.22 -4.96 -3.86
CA SER A 136 -12.64 -6.36 -3.96
C SER A 136 -13.22 -6.74 -5.32
N ASN A 137 -13.80 -5.78 -6.04
CA ASN A 137 -14.46 -6.02 -7.33
C ASN A 137 -13.56 -5.75 -8.52
N THR A 138 -12.67 -4.75 -8.43
CA THR A 138 -11.86 -4.27 -9.58
C THR A 138 -10.38 -4.59 -9.45
N GLY A 139 -9.92 -5.00 -8.27
CA GLY A 139 -8.51 -5.25 -8.00
C GLY A 139 -7.70 -3.97 -7.72
N PHE A 140 -6.42 -3.96 -8.10
CA PHE A 140 -5.54 -2.81 -7.88
C PHE A 140 -5.85 -1.66 -8.85
N ALA A 141 -6.03 -0.47 -8.28
CA ALA A 141 -6.12 0.78 -9.01
C ALA A 141 -5.10 1.79 -8.46
N VAL A 142 -4.61 2.65 -9.33
CA VAL A 142 -3.71 3.76 -9.02
C VAL A 142 -4.45 5.05 -9.37
N HIS A 143 -4.64 5.91 -8.39
CA HIS A 143 -5.30 7.20 -8.55
C HIS A 143 -4.34 8.36 -8.38
#